data_02a8dec5992037332ceb5b7f95cf78e4
#
_entry.id   02a8dec5992037332ceb5b7f95cf78e4
#
_cell.length_a   1.000
_cell.length_b   1.000
_cell.length_c   1.000
_cell.angle_alpha   90.00
_cell.angle_beta   90.00
_cell.angle_gamma   90.00
#
_symmetry.space_group_name_H-M   'P 1'
#
loop_
_entity.id
_entity.type
_entity.pdbx_description
1 polymer ?
#
loop_
_entity_poly.entity_id
_entity_poly.type
_entity_poly.pdbx_seq_one_letter_code
_entity_poly.pdbx_strand_id
1 'polypeptide(L)'
;NWATYKVQKGSDKAKCIQKIIGSATGIKCQDLLIDEQMQAYVDEVSALGVADIQALLMCANFRHQGGLSAVKRILAKTQKPYTLNNVYKACQSDTGNQVGAYKLRQKMVYESLKKYITDKGNNTNMITKAINAVINIALAEVGYLEKATNANLDDKTANAGSNNYTKYWRDIYPAYQGQP
;
A
#
# COMPACT_ATOMS: atom_id res chain seq x y z
N ASN A 1 7.73 2.57 -27.23
CA ASN A 1 7.41 1.53 -26.24
C ASN A 1 8.36 1.67 -25.04
N TRP A 2 7.83 1.99 -23.87
CA TRP A 2 8.62 2.19 -22.63
C TRP A 2 9.35 0.92 -22.19
N ALA A 3 8.83 -0.27 -22.45
CA ALA A 3 9.43 -1.53 -22.07
C ALA A 3 10.77 -1.80 -22.77
N THR A 4 10.98 -1.19 -23.94
CA THR A 4 12.22 -1.33 -24.74
C THR A 4 13.10 -0.09 -24.69
N TYR A 5 12.66 0.96 -23.99
CA TYR A 5 13.38 2.23 -23.93
C TYR A 5 14.57 2.11 -22.99
N LYS A 6 15.77 2.18 -23.55
CA LYS A 6 17.03 2.14 -22.78
C LYS A 6 17.56 3.55 -22.59
N VAL A 7 17.88 3.88 -21.34
CA VAL A 7 18.50 5.15 -20.97
C VAL A 7 19.90 4.88 -20.46
N GLN A 8 20.89 5.58 -21.02
CA GLN A 8 22.27 5.47 -20.57
C GLN A 8 22.39 6.08 -19.15
N LYS A 9 22.99 5.32 -18.23
CA LYS A 9 23.24 5.77 -16.85
C LYS A 9 24.07 7.08 -16.87
N GLY A 10 23.63 8.06 -16.10
CA GLY A 10 24.30 9.36 -15.98
C GLY A 10 23.99 10.37 -17.09
N SER A 11 23.26 9.98 -18.15
CA SER A 11 22.82 10.90 -19.19
C SER A 11 21.81 11.94 -18.66
N ASP A 12 21.64 13.06 -19.38
CA ASP A 12 20.66 14.08 -18.98
C ASP A 12 19.23 13.57 -19.01
N LYS A 13 18.94 12.62 -19.90
CA LYS A 13 17.67 11.89 -19.91
C LYS A 13 17.47 11.08 -18.60
N ALA A 14 18.53 10.38 -18.14
CA ALA A 14 18.47 9.66 -16.88
C ALA A 14 18.22 10.60 -15.70
N LYS A 15 18.91 11.74 -15.64
CA LYS A 15 18.70 12.76 -14.60
C LYS A 15 17.29 13.33 -14.64
N CYS A 16 16.74 13.57 -15.84
CA CYS A 16 15.38 14.06 -16.00
C CYS A 16 14.36 13.03 -15.49
N ILE A 17 14.50 11.76 -15.86
CA ILE A 17 13.65 10.66 -15.37
C ILE A 17 13.73 10.56 -13.85
N GLN A 18 14.93 10.61 -13.27
CA GLN A 18 15.11 10.59 -11.81
C GLN A 18 14.38 11.74 -11.11
N LYS A 19 14.44 12.95 -11.67
CA LYS A 19 13.70 14.12 -11.13
C LYS A 19 12.18 13.90 -11.20
N ILE A 20 11.66 13.37 -12.31
CA ILE A 20 10.24 13.09 -12.47
C ILE A 20 9.78 12.03 -11.46
N ILE A 21 10.49 10.89 -11.38
CA ILE A 21 10.17 9.79 -10.46
C ILE A 21 10.29 10.24 -9.00
N GLY A 22 11.30 11.07 -8.67
CA GLY A 22 11.52 11.58 -7.32
C GLY A 22 10.67 12.80 -6.96
N SER A 23 9.87 13.34 -7.87
CA SER A 23 8.94 14.42 -7.55
C SER A 23 7.76 13.92 -6.69
N ALA A 24 7.10 14.83 -5.97
CA ALA A 24 5.92 14.49 -5.16
C ALA A 24 4.85 13.76 -5.99
N THR A 25 4.59 14.21 -7.21
CA THR A 25 3.66 13.55 -8.14
C THR A 25 4.18 12.18 -8.57
N GLY A 26 5.47 12.07 -8.89
CA GLY A 26 6.09 10.80 -9.29
C GLY A 26 6.03 9.76 -8.18
N ILE A 27 6.30 10.16 -6.94
CA ILE A 27 6.17 9.28 -5.76
C ILE A 27 4.71 8.83 -5.61
N LYS A 28 3.75 9.75 -5.64
CA LYS A 28 2.32 9.40 -5.55
C LYS A 28 1.87 8.42 -6.63
N CYS A 29 2.34 8.59 -7.88
CA CYS A 29 2.03 7.65 -8.97
C CYS A 29 2.65 6.27 -8.72
N GLN A 30 3.86 6.20 -8.15
CA GLN A 30 4.49 4.93 -7.79
C GLN A 30 3.72 4.23 -6.66
N ASP A 31 3.30 4.96 -5.64
CA ASP A 31 2.52 4.42 -4.52
C ASP A 31 1.20 3.81 -5.02
N LEU A 32 0.44 4.54 -5.86
CA LEU A 32 -0.79 4.03 -6.46
C LEU A 32 -0.55 2.75 -7.30
N LEU A 33 0.51 2.72 -8.08
CA LEU A 33 0.87 1.54 -8.88
C LEU A 33 1.25 0.35 -8.01
N ILE A 34 2.00 0.61 -6.91
CA ILE A 34 2.39 -0.43 -5.95
C ILE A 34 1.15 -1.03 -5.29
N ASP A 35 0.21 -0.19 -4.84
CA ASP A 35 -1.02 -0.64 -4.19
C ASP A 35 -1.84 -1.54 -5.12
N GLU A 36 -2.05 -1.11 -6.37
CA GLU A 36 -2.76 -1.88 -7.39
C GLU A 36 -2.08 -3.23 -7.68
N GLN A 37 -0.75 -3.21 -7.88
CA GLN A 37 0.01 -4.42 -8.15
C GLN A 37 0.04 -5.37 -6.96
N MET A 38 0.17 -4.86 -5.74
CA MET A 38 0.19 -5.69 -4.53
C MET A 38 -1.15 -6.37 -4.30
N GLN A 39 -2.27 -5.69 -4.56
CA GLN A 39 -3.58 -6.30 -4.48
C GLN A 39 -3.71 -7.47 -5.46
N ALA A 40 -3.32 -7.26 -6.71
CA ALA A 40 -3.35 -8.32 -7.73
C ALA A 40 -2.45 -9.53 -7.33
N TYR A 41 -1.29 -9.27 -6.73
CA TYR A 41 -0.41 -10.35 -6.26
C TYR A 41 -0.99 -11.12 -5.08
N VAL A 42 -1.66 -10.44 -4.16
CA VAL A 42 -2.37 -11.07 -3.04
C VAL A 42 -3.50 -11.97 -3.56
N ASP A 43 -4.27 -11.51 -4.54
CA ASP A 43 -5.36 -12.27 -5.15
C ASP A 43 -4.82 -13.53 -5.87
N GLU A 44 -3.76 -13.40 -6.68
CA GLU A 44 -3.09 -14.53 -7.32
C GLU A 44 -2.59 -15.58 -6.30
N VAL A 45 -2.01 -15.15 -5.19
CA VAL A 45 -1.48 -16.03 -4.15
C VAL A 45 -2.60 -16.68 -3.33
N SER A 46 -3.66 -15.93 -3.03
CA SER A 46 -4.85 -16.46 -2.35
C SER A 46 -5.50 -17.59 -3.15
N ALA A 47 -5.55 -17.46 -4.48
CA ALA A 47 -6.03 -18.51 -5.38
C ALA A 47 -5.18 -19.80 -5.35
N LEU A 48 -3.96 -19.75 -4.81
CA LEU A 48 -3.12 -20.93 -4.55
C LEU A 48 -3.39 -21.61 -3.19
N GLY A 49 -4.40 -21.15 -2.45
CA GLY A 49 -4.82 -21.70 -1.16
C GLY A 49 -4.04 -21.17 0.04
N VAL A 50 -3.36 -20.04 -0.09
CA VAL A 50 -2.73 -19.35 1.04
C VAL A 50 -3.77 -18.44 1.68
N ALA A 51 -4.18 -18.74 2.92
CA ALA A 51 -5.21 -17.98 3.65
C ALA A 51 -4.65 -17.14 4.81
N ASP A 52 -3.48 -17.50 5.34
CA ASP A 52 -2.81 -16.73 6.38
C ASP A 52 -2.30 -15.40 5.82
N ILE A 53 -2.71 -14.28 6.41
CA ILE A 53 -2.42 -12.94 5.87
C ILE A 53 -0.91 -12.63 5.80
N GLN A 54 -0.13 -13.11 6.77
CA GLN A 54 1.31 -12.90 6.75
C GLN A 54 1.97 -13.73 5.66
N ALA A 55 1.53 -14.97 5.49
CA ALA A 55 1.98 -15.83 4.40
C ALA A 55 1.59 -15.27 3.04
N LEU A 56 0.37 -14.71 2.89
CA LEU A 56 -0.08 -14.00 1.68
C LEU A 56 0.87 -12.87 1.32
N LEU A 57 1.15 -11.97 2.27
CA LEU A 57 2.04 -10.83 2.05
C LEU A 57 3.49 -11.26 1.77
N MET A 58 3.98 -12.31 2.43
CA MET A 58 5.29 -12.88 2.12
C MET A 58 5.35 -13.44 0.70
N CYS A 59 4.32 -14.18 0.28
CA CYS A 59 4.21 -14.72 -1.07
C CYS A 59 3.99 -13.62 -2.13
N ALA A 60 3.26 -12.55 -1.84
CA ALA A 60 3.11 -11.39 -2.71
C ALA A 60 4.47 -10.71 -2.94
N ASN A 61 5.33 -10.61 -1.91
CA ASN A 61 6.71 -10.15 -2.09
C ASN A 61 7.52 -11.10 -3.01
N PHE A 62 7.35 -12.42 -2.89
CA PHE A 62 7.98 -13.37 -3.83
C PHE A 62 7.45 -13.19 -5.25
N ARG A 63 6.14 -12.96 -5.41
CA ARG A 63 5.50 -12.71 -6.70
C ARG A 63 6.06 -11.45 -7.37
N HIS A 64 6.21 -10.38 -6.62
CA HIS A 64 6.83 -9.15 -7.09
C HIS A 64 8.28 -9.37 -7.55
N GLN A 65 9.06 -10.14 -6.81
CA GLN A 65 10.49 -10.31 -7.06
C GLN A 65 10.82 -11.36 -8.14
N GLY A 66 10.10 -12.47 -8.15
CA GLY A 66 10.47 -13.67 -8.95
C GLY A 66 9.32 -14.23 -9.80
N GLY A 67 8.18 -13.55 -9.84
CA GLY A 67 7.01 -13.99 -10.57
C GLY A 67 6.25 -15.15 -9.92
N LEU A 68 5.11 -15.51 -10.50
CA LEU A 68 4.22 -16.56 -9.95
C LEU A 68 4.90 -17.94 -9.90
N SER A 69 5.81 -18.22 -10.81
CA SER A 69 6.59 -19.47 -10.82
C SER A 69 7.47 -19.63 -9.59
N ALA A 70 8.07 -18.53 -9.08
CA ALA A 70 8.83 -18.56 -7.84
C ALA A 70 7.92 -18.86 -6.64
N VAL A 71 6.73 -18.25 -6.58
CA VAL A 71 5.74 -18.55 -5.54
C VAL A 71 5.35 -20.02 -5.54
N LYS A 72 4.93 -20.54 -6.70
CA LYS A 72 4.54 -21.96 -6.86
C LYS A 72 5.66 -22.91 -6.44
N ARG A 73 6.90 -22.62 -6.83
CA ARG A 73 8.08 -23.42 -6.47
C ARG A 73 8.32 -23.45 -4.94
N ILE A 74 8.17 -22.32 -4.26
CA ILE A 74 8.34 -22.21 -2.81
C ILE A 74 7.18 -22.91 -2.10
N LEU A 75 5.93 -22.67 -2.52
CA LEU A 75 4.75 -23.31 -1.93
C LEU A 75 4.76 -24.82 -2.08
N ALA A 76 5.29 -25.36 -3.20
CA ALA A 76 5.44 -26.81 -3.38
C ALA A 76 6.37 -27.47 -2.34
N LYS A 77 7.27 -26.70 -1.73
CA LYS A 77 8.19 -27.15 -0.67
C LYS A 77 7.69 -26.75 0.72
N THR A 78 6.60 -25.99 0.81
CA THR A 78 6.09 -25.46 2.08
C THR A 78 5.21 -26.49 2.75
N GLN A 79 5.53 -26.80 4.02
CA GLN A 79 4.67 -27.63 4.87
C GLN A 79 3.34 -26.91 5.12
N LYS A 80 2.24 -27.61 4.97
CA LYS A 80 0.91 -27.09 5.34
C LYS A 80 0.68 -27.16 6.86
N PRO A 81 -0.10 -26.24 7.43
CA PRO A 81 -0.73 -25.11 6.75
C PRO A 81 0.29 -24.05 6.30
N TYR A 82 -0.08 -23.24 5.30
CA TYR A 82 0.77 -22.16 4.78
C TYR A 82 0.82 -20.98 5.76
N THR A 83 1.56 -21.12 6.84
CA THR A 83 1.84 -20.04 7.80
C THR A 83 3.07 -19.25 7.37
N LEU A 84 3.24 -18.02 7.87
CA LEU A 84 4.43 -17.23 7.62
C LEU A 84 5.73 -18.00 7.90
N ASN A 85 5.80 -18.72 9.03
CA ASN A 85 6.97 -19.50 9.41
C ASN A 85 7.29 -20.62 8.41
N ASN A 86 6.27 -21.38 7.98
CA ASN A 86 6.44 -22.50 7.05
C ASN A 86 6.85 -21.98 5.66
N VAL A 87 6.27 -20.88 5.19
CA VAL A 87 6.61 -20.24 3.92
C VAL A 87 8.04 -19.67 3.96
N TYR A 88 8.41 -19.01 5.07
CA TYR A 88 9.77 -18.49 5.24
C TYR A 88 10.81 -19.62 5.28
N LYS A 89 10.56 -20.71 6.01
CA LYS A 89 11.43 -21.89 6.07
C LYS A 89 11.65 -22.48 4.68
N ALA A 90 10.58 -22.67 3.91
CA ALA A 90 10.67 -23.15 2.53
C ALA A 90 11.46 -22.19 1.63
N CYS A 91 11.26 -20.88 1.78
CA CYS A 91 12.03 -19.87 1.07
C CYS A 91 13.54 -19.90 1.39
N GLN A 92 13.91 -20.18 2.65
CA GLN A 92 15.33 -20.30 3.02
C GLN A 92 16.01 -21.47 2.34
N SER A 93 15.30 -22.54 2.01
CA SER A 93 15.79 -23.70 1.24
C SER A 93 15.70 -23.51 -0.28
N ASP A 94 15.09 -22.42 -0.76
CA ASP A 94 14.99 -22.17 -2.20
C ASP A 94 16.34 -21.75 -2.79
N THR A 95 16.68 -22.34 -3.93
CA THR A 95 17.93 -22.06 -4.67
C THR A 95 17.70 -21.23 -5.92
N GLY A 96 16.45 -20.80 -6.17
CA GLY A 96 16.10 -19.97 -7.32
C GLY A 96 16.80 -18.60 -7.26
N ASN A 97 17.36 -18.16 -8.39
CA ASN A 97 18.16 -16.95 -8.49
C ASN A 97 17.39 -15.65 -8.22
N GLN A 98 16.07 -15.65 -8.34
CA GLN A 98 15.24 -14.45 -8.15
C GLN A 98 14.85 -14.22 -6.69
N VAL A 99 14.47 -15.25 -5.97
CA VAL A 99 14.02 -15.17 -4.58
C VAL A 99 15.02 -15.82 -3.64
N GLY A 100 15.39 -17.06 -3.91
CA GLY A 100 16.29 -17.85 -3.06
C GLY A 100 17.68 -17.25 -2.89
N ALA A 101 18.21 -16.56 -3.88
CA ALA A 101 19.51 -15.88 -3.80
C ALA A 101 19.53 -14.67 -2.84
N TYR A 102 18.36 -14.09 -2.52
CA TYR A 102 18.26 -12.85 -1.73
C TYR A 102 17.85 -13.12 -0.28
N LYS A 103 18.56 -14.00 0.42
CA LYS A 103 18.24 -14.45 1.78
C LYS A 103 18.07 -13.31 2.78
N LEU A 104 18.93 -12.30 2.72
CA LEU A 104 18.84 -11.14 3.62
C LEU A 104 17.54 -10.36 3.41
N ARG A 105 17.15 -10.08 2.17
CA ARG A 105 15.88 -9.42 1.85
C ARG A 105 14.70 -10.24 2.39
N GLN A 106 14.69 -11.54 2.18
CA GLN A 106 13.61 -12.40 2.65
C GLN A 106 13.52 -12.43 4.17
N LYS A 107 14.67 -12.41 4.86
CA LYS A 107 14.72 -12.29 6.32
C LYS A 107 14.14 -10.96 6.78
N MET A 108 14.49 -9.84 6.15
CA MET A 108 13.95 -8.52 6.50
C MET A 108 12.44 -8.45 6.33
N VAL A 109 11.91 -9.00 5.24
CA VAL A 109 10.46 -9.07 5.00
C VAL A 109 9.78 -9.94 6.06
N TYR A 110 10.32 -11.12 6.36
CA TYR A 110 9.81 -12.02 7.39
C TYR A 110 9.75 -11.34 8.76
N GLU A 111 10.84 -10.72 9.22
CA GLU A 111 10.88 -10.03 10.51
C GLU A 111 9.92 -8.83 10.57
N SER A 112 9.80 -8.10 9.45
CA SER A 112 8.83 -7.01 9.35
C SER A 112 7.39 -7.50 9.47
N LEU A 113 7.04 -8.57 8.76
CA LEU A 113 5.71 -9.18 8.83
C LEU A 113 5.41 -9.76 10.21
N LYS A 114 6.39 -10.42 10.83
CA LYS A 114 6.27 -10.96 12.17
C LYS A 114 6.02 -9.84 13.21
N LYS A 115 6.78 -8.75 13.14
CA LYS A 115 6.62 -7.58 14.01
C LYS A 115 5.27 -6.90 13.79
N TYR A 116 4.91 -6.69 12.53
CA TYR A 116 3.68 -6.02 12.14
C TYR A 116 2.42 -6.67 12.71
N ILE A 117 2.42 -7.98 12.99
CA ILE A 117 1.24 -8.71 13.48
C ILE A 117 1.35 -9.09 14.97
N THR A 118 2.54 -9.12 15.58
CA THR A 118 2.62 -9.16 17.06
C THR A 118 2.04 -7.87 17.67
N ASP A 119 2.24 -6.74 17.02
CA ASP A 119 1.56 -5.48 17.38
C ASP A 119 0.07 -5.50 17.05
N LYS A 120 -0.38 -6.48 16.28
CA LYS A 120 -1.75 -6.64 15.77
C LYS A 120 -2.40 -7.99 16.12
N GLY A 121 -1.95 -8.67 17.16
CA GLY A 121 -2.61 -9.86 17.71
C GLY A 121 -4.09 -9.64 18.11
N ASN A 122 -4.60 -8.42 17.88
CA ASN A 122 -5.99 -7.99 17.96
C ASN A 122 -6.54 -7.52 16.59
N ASN A 123 -5.98 -7.93 15.47
CA ASN A 123 -6.06 -7.16 14.23
C ASN A 123 -7.34 -7.30 13.41
N THR A 124 -8.09 -8.38 13.49
CA THR A 124 -9.43 -8.41 12.86
C THR A 124 -10.32 -7.34 13.53
N ASN A 125 -10.17 -7.16 14.83
CA ASN A 125 -10.82 -6.08 15.56
C ASN A 125 -10.27 -4.68 15.24
N MET A 126 -8.99 -4.53 14.91
CA MET A 126 -8.40 -3.20 14.62
C MET A 126 -8.63 -2.74 13.19
N ILE A 127 -8.57 -3.64 12.20
CA ILE A 127 -8.98 -3.32 10.82
C ILE A 127 -10.46 -2.96 10.80
N THR A 128 -11.31 -3.76 11.44
CA THR A 128 -12.74 -3.47 11.56
C THR A 128 -12.98 -2.16 12.33
N LYS A 129 -12.24 -1.89 13.41
CA LYS A 129 -12.30 -0.63 14.13
C LYS A 129 -11.80 0.56 13.31
N ALA A 130 -10.70 0.40 12.56
CA ALA A 130 -10.18 1.45 11.68
C ALA A 130 -11.14 1.73 10.52
N ILE A 131 -11.67 0.69 9.87
CA ILE A 131 -12.70 0.83 8.82
C ILE A 131 -13.95 1.48 9.40
N ASN A 132 -14.44 1.03 10.55
CA ASN A 132 -15.60 1.63 11.20
C ASN A 132 -15.32 3.07 11.63
N ALA A 133 -14.11 3.41 12.08
CA ALA A 133 -13.74 4.78 12.39
C ALA A 133 -13.77 5.68 11.15
N VAL A 134 -13.24 5.22 10.01
CA VAL A 134 -13.31 5.95 8.73
C VAL A 134 -14.75 6.09 8.26
N ILE A 135 -15.53 5.01 8.31
CA ILE A 135 -16.96 5.03 7.97
C ILE A 135 -17.73 6.00 8.88
N ASN A 136 -17.46 5.98 10.18
CA ASN A 136 -18.11 6.88 11.14
C ASN A 136 -17.74 8.35 10.89
N ILE A 137 -16.48 8.64 10.54
CA ILE A 137 -16.05 9.99 10.13
C ILE A 137 -16.83 10.41 8.87
N ALA A 138 -16.89 9.55 7.86
CA ALA A 138 -17.62 9.84 6.63
C ALA A 138 -19.12 10.03 6.87
N LEU A 139 -19.75 9.18 7.70
CA LEU A 139 -21.15 9.32 8.10
C LEU A 139 -21.40 10.59 8.92
N ALA A 140 -20.44 10.95 9.77
CA ALA A 140 -20.53 12.21 10.52
C ALA A 140 -20.49 13.44 9.60
N GLU A 141 -19.98 13.32 8.40
CA GLU A 141 -19.92 14.42 7.40
C GLU A 141 -21.14 14.46 6.48
N VAL A 142 -21.98 13.45 6.47
CA VAL A 142 -23.21 13.46 5.65
C VAL A 142 -24.07 14.66 6.03
N GLY A 143 -24.46 15.43 5.01
CA GLY A 143 -25.23 16.67 5.16
C GLY A 143 -24.38 17.91 5.42
N TYR A 144 -23.03 17.82 5.37
CA TYR A 144 -22.19 19.00 5.38
C TYR A 144 -22.37 19.79 4.09
N LEU A 145 -22.73 21.06 4.21
CA LEU A 145 -22.94 21.97 3.11
C LEU A 145 -21.74 22.90 2.96
N GLU A 146 -21.35 23.11 1.72
CA GLU A 146 -20.39 24.15 1.36
C GLU A 146 -20.80 25.50 1.94
N LYS A 147 -19.82 26.36 2.28
CA LYS A 147 -20.06 27.62 2.96
C LYS A 147 -19.92 28.81 2.03
N ALA A 148 -20.71 29.85 2.33
CA ALA A 148 -20.62 31.13 1.64
C ALA A 148 -19.39 31.94 2.05
N THR A 149 -18.85 31.74 3.25
CA THR A 149 -17.68 32.42 3.81
C THR A 149 -16.92 31.50 4.77
N ASN A 150 -15.79 31.95 5.30
CA ASN A 150 -15.00 31.25 6.34
C ASN A 150 -15.70 31.16 7.72
N ALA A 151 -16.92 31.64 7.88
CA ALA A 151 -17.63 31.55 9.13
C ALA A 151 -18.31 30.18 9.28
N ASN A 152 -18.39 29.67 10.51
CA ASN A 152 -19.09 28.45 10.86
C ASN A 152 -18.66 27.19 10.08
N LEU A 153 -17.38 27.06 9.77
CA LEU A 153 -16.84 25.93 8.98
C LEU A 153 -17.11 24.58 9.65
N ASP A 154 -17.22 24.49 10.96
CA ASP A 154 -17.46 23.26 11.71
C ASP A 154 -18.96 22.90 11.85
N ASP A 155 -19.84 23.83 11.60
CA ASP A 155 -21.30 23.56 11.56
C ASP A 155 -21.69 22.97 10.20
N LYS A 156 -22.55 21.97 10.17
CA LYS A 156 -22.91 21.29 8.92
C LYS A 156 -23.72 22.14 7.96
N THR A 157 -24.62 22.96 8.47
CA THR A 157 -25.65 23.64 7.67
C THR A 157 -25.61 25.16 7.73
N ALA A 158 -25.07 25.73 8.82
CA ALA A 158 -24.94 27.18 8.95
C ALA A 158 -24.04 27.77 7.86
N ASN A 159 -24.35 29.00 7.44
CA ASN A 159 -23.59 29.73 6.42
C ASN A 159 -23.44 28.97 5.08
N ALA A 160 -24.46 28.19 4.70
CA ALA A 160 -24.46 27.44 3.44
C ALA A 160 -24.33 28.38 2.23
N GLY A 161 -23.56 27.97 1.23
CA GLY A 161 -23.34 28.71 0.01
C GLY A 161 -22.47 27.92 -0.97
N SER A 162 -22.18 28.48 -2.12
CA SER A 162 -21.47 27.83 -3.23
C SER A 162 -20.07 28.42 -3.48
N ASN A 163 -19.41 28.93 -2.45
CA ASN A 163 -18.15 29.64 -2.60
C ASN A 163 -16.90 28.82 -2.21
N ASN A 164 -17.00 27.50 -2.21
CA ASN A 164 -15.91 26.58 -1.93
C ASN A 164 -15.25 26.72 -0.54
N TYR A 165 -15.88 27.42 0.41
CA TYR A 165 -15.37 27.45 1.76
C TYR A 165 -15.75 26.17 2.49
N THR A 166 -14.77 25.41 2.97
CA THR A 166 -14.98 24.17 3.73
C THR A 166 -13.95 24.03 4.85
N LYS A 167 -14.34 23.31 5.93
CA LYS A 167 -13.40 22.93 6.98
C LYS A 167 -12.26 22.07 6.46
N TYR A 168 -12.48 21.27 5.42
CA TYR A 168 -11.47 20.38 4.84
C TYR A 168 -10.30 21.16 4.25
N TRP A 169 -10.56 22.28 3.56
CA TRP A 169 -9.49 23.16 3.07
C TRP A 169 -8.71 23.81 4.20
N ARG A 170 -9.41 24.29 5.23
CA ARG A 170 -8.77 24.85 6.43
C ARG A 170 -7.85 23.84 7.10
N ASP A 171 -8.30 22.59 7.27
CA ASP A 171 -7.57 21.58 8.02
C ASP A 171 -6.37 21.00 7.24
N ILE A 172 -6.47 20.92 5.90
CA ILE A 172 -5.36 20.45 5.03
C ILE A 172 -4.36 21.59 4.76
N TYR A 173 -4.83 22.82 4.67
CA TYR A 173 -4.01 23.99 4.41
C TYR A 173 -4.20 25.06 5.50
N PRO A 174 -3.47 24.97 6.62
CA PRO A 174 -3.62 25.93 7.74
C PRO A 174 -3.42 27.41 7.34
N ALA A 175 -2.64 27.67 6.26
CA ALA A 175 -2.46 28.98 5.68
C ALA A 175 -3.63 29.39 4.74
N TYR A 176 -4.58 28.50 4.46
CA TYR A 176 -5.73 28.78 3.62
C TYR A 176 -6.72 29.66 4.37
N GLN A 177 -6.84 30.90 3.94
CA GLN A 177 -7.77 31.88 4.53
C GLN A 177 -9.07 32.02 3.72
N GLY A 178 -9.48 30.94 3.04
CA GLY A 178 -10.74 30.93 2.29
C GLY A 178 -10.71 31.88 1.11
N GLN A 179 -9.83 31.61 0.17
CA GLN A 179 -9.91 32.24 -1.14
C GLN A 179 -10.71 31.35 -2.08
N PRO A 180 -11.59 31.88 -2.89
CA PRO A 180 -12.27 31.13 -3.93
C PRO A 180 -11.30 30.61 -4.98
#